data_c10a7b296c3d579ef010f0efdb98bc4a
#
_entry.id   c10a7b296c3d579ef010f0efdb98bc4a
#
_cell.length_a   1.000
_cell.length_b   1.000
_cell.length_c   1.000
_cell.angle_alpha   90.00
_cell.angle_beta   90.00
_cell.angle_gamma   90.00
#
_symmetry.space_group_name_H-M   'P 1'
#
loop_
_entity.id
_entity.type
_entity.pdbx_description
1 polymer ?
#
loop_
_entity_poly.entity_id
_entity_poly.type
_entity_poly.pdbx_seq_one_letter_code
_entity_poly.pdbx_strand_id
1 'polypeptide(L)'
;MHNGSRSKQVAPEMDTDKACASCHPDLVKDAAAHSHHRAGSSGAACSSCHMPPTTFGQMRGNRNHFIESPNPAKTLATGRPNACNVCHLDRTMAWTVEQMNAWYGTPKIELDEDERQVSATVLQLLKGDALQRAIASASLGWAPAQEASGTDWIAPYLGVLMRDSYAVVRYRAYASLRTLPGYQGFEFDYVGPVAEREQGSARVLQQWKRSAANPALLIGPDGLEQELIDRLLARRDNRSIILLE
;
A
#
# COMPACT_ATOMS: atom_id res chain seq x y z
N MET A 1 -8.49 25.10 6.41
CA MET A 1 -8.58 24.05 5.40
C MET A 1 -10.01 23.53 5.22
N HIS A 2 -10.74 23.22 6.28
CA HIS A 2 -12.14 22.83 6.23
C HIS A 2 -13.07 24.05 6.30
N ASN A 3 -13.47 24.57 5.16
CA ASN A 3 -14.44 25.67 5.03
C ASN A 3 -15.21 25.53 3.71
N GLY A 4 -15.52 24.30 3.35
CA GLY A 4 -16.28 23.97 2.16
C GLY A 4 -17.75 23.71 2.44
N SER A 5 -18.46 23.22 1.45
CA SER A 5 -19.86 22.80 1.59
C SER A 5 -19.99 21.51 2.41
N ARG A 6 -21.21 21.18 2.84
CA ARG A 6 -21.50 19.95 3.60
C ARG A 6 -21.06 18.67 2.89
N SER A 7 -21.10 18.65 1.57
CA SER A 7 -20.68 17.52 0.73
C SER A 7 -19.21 17.56 0.31
N LYS A 8 -18.58 18.75 0.34
CA LYS A 8 -17.17 18.97 0.05
C LYS A 8 -16.60 19.91 1.10
N GLN A 9 -16.19 19.36 2.23
CA GLN A 9 -15.79 20.12 3.43
C GLN A 9 -14.48 20.87 3.28
N VAL A 10 -13.62 20.45 2.36
CA VAL A 10 -12.35 21.14 2.09
C VAL A 10 -12.65 22.40 1.28
N ALA A 11 -12.08 23.53 1.69
CA ALA A 11 -12.19 24.79 0.97
C ALA A 11 -11.61 24.64 -0.45
N PRO A 12 -12.11 25.44 -1.41
CA PRO A 12 -11.61 25.39 -2.80
C PRO A 12 -10.08 25.42 -2.86
N GLU A 13 -9.51 24.52 -3.63
CA GLU A 13 -8.05 24.38 -3.86
C GLU A 13 -7.21 23.94 -2.65
N MET A 14 -7.81 23.78 -1.44
CA MET A 14 -7.10 23.32 -0.25
C MET A 14 -6.89 21.79 -0.23
N ASP A 15 -7.40 21.06 -1.21
CA ASP A 15 -7.07 19.67 -1.52
C ASP A 15 -5.86 19.53 -2.44
N THR A 16 -5.21 20.65 -2.78
CA THR A 16 -4.00 20.74 -3.59
C THR A 16 -2.81 21.25 -2.77
N ASP A 17 -1.63 21.32 -3.39
CA ASP A 17 -0.42 21.85 -2.77
C ASP A 17 -0.50 23.36 -2.43
N LYS A 18 -1.51 24.08 -2.92
CA LYS A 18 -1.79 25.47 -2.50
C LYS A 18 -2.01 25.59 -0.99
N ALA A 19 -2.54 24.55 -0.35
CA ALA A 19 -2.65 24.52 1.11
C ALA A 19 -1.28 24.63 1.81
N CYS A 20 -0.25 24.05 1.22
CA CYS A 20 1.11 24.03 1.75
C CYS A 20 1.88 25.29 1.33
N ALA A 21 1.61 25.82 0.14
CA ALA A 21 2.29 26.98 -0.45
C ALA A 21 2.15 28.25 0.37
N SER A 22 1.10 28.40 1.18
CA SER A 22 0.91 29.58 2.05
C SER A 22 2.00 29.72 3.12
N CYS A 23 2.64 28.62 3.53
CA CYS A 23 3.73 28.60 4.50
C CYS A 23 5.05 28.10 3.92
N HIS A 24 5.01 27.31 2.84
CA HIS A 24 6.18 26.69 2.20
C HIS A 24 6.26 27.03 0.70
N PRO A 25 6.26 28.31 0.30
CA PRO A 25 6.21 28.70 -1.11
C PRO A 25 7.40 28.20 -1.93
N ASP A 26 8.61 28.20 -1.34
CA ASP A 26 9.82 27.78 -2.03
C ASP A 26 9.85 26.27 -2.29
N LEU A 27 9.37 25.45 -1.34
CA LEU A 27 9.28 24.00 -1.51
C LEU A 27 8.23 23.61 -2.55
N VAL A 28 7.10 24.34 -2.59
CA VAL A 28 6.06 24.07 -3.61
C VAL A 28 6.52 24.49 -4.99
N LYS A 29 7.29 25.60 -5.10
CA LYS A 29 7.85 26.08 -6.37
C LYS A 29 8.79 25.04 -6.99
N ASP A 30 9.54 24.32 -6.19
CA ASP A 30 10.49 23.30 -6.63
C ASP A 30 10.18 21.92 -6.01
N ALA A 31 8.91 21.54 -6.03
CA ALA A 31 8.44 20.30 -5.45
C ALA A 31 9.10 19.06 -6.08
N ALA A 32 9.47 19.14 -7.36
CA ALA A 32 10.14 18.03 -8.04
C ALA A 32 11.56 17.79 -7.49
N ALA A 33 12.33 18.82 -7.27
CA ALA A 33 13.68 18.70 -6.66
C ALA A 33 13.58 18.24 -5.20
N HIS A 34 12.63 18.79 -4.44
CA HIS A 34 12.40 18.35 -3.06
C HIS A 34 11.95 16.89 -2.94
N SER A 35 11.04 16.46 -3.78
CA SER A 35 10.42 15.12 -3.71
C SER A 35 11.18 14.04 -4.46
N HIS A 36 12.13 14.41 -5.33
CA HIS A 36 12.81 13.53 -6.28
C HIS A 36 11.85 12.80 -7.25
N HIS A 37 10.70 13.41 -7.52
CA HIS A 37 9.70 12.91 -8.46
C HIS A 37 9.47 13.89 -9.59
N ARG A 38 9.01 13.37 -10.74
CA ARG A 38 8.68 14.21 -11.92
C ARG A 38 7.62 15.25 -11.54
N ALA A 39 7.86 16.50 -11.93
CA ALA A 39 6.91 17.59 -11.74
C ALA A 39 5.51 17.22 -12.25
N GLY A 40 4.48 17.53 -11.48
CA GLY A 40 3.09 17.22 -11.80
C GLY A 40 2.67 15.76 -11.63
N SER A 41 3.58 14.85 -11.24
CA SER A 41 3.22 13.49 -10.87
C SER A 41 2.62 13.42 -9.47
N SER A 42 1.90 12.33 -9.17
CA SER A 42 1.38 12.07 -7.82
C SER A 42 2.47 12.02 -6.75
N GLY A 43 3.68 11.59 -7.10
CA GLY A 43 4.83 11.55 -6.19
C GLY A 43 5.38 12.93 -5.82
N ALA A 44 5.17 13.97 -6.67
CA ALA A 44 5.58 15.33 -6.39
C ALA A 44 4.60 16.11 -5.51
N ALA A 45 3.37 15.58 -5.29
CA ALA A 45 2.39 16.23 -4.44
C ALA A 45 2.78 16.15 -2.97
N CYS A 46 2.79 17.27 -2.26
CA CYS A 46 3.17 17.38 -0.84
C CYS A 46 2.43 16.36 0.03
N SER A 47 1.13 16.23 -0.17
CA SER A 47 0.28 15.35 0.61
C SER A 47 0.53 13.85 0.36
N SER A 48 1.19 13.46 -0.71
CA SER A 48 1.51 12.05 -0.98
C SER A 48 2.58 11.50 -0.03
N CYS A 49 3.52 12.34 0.38
CA CYS A 49 4.57 12.00 1.32
C CYS A 49 4.25 12.43 2.77
N HIS A 50 3.71 13.65 2.95
CA HIS A 50 3.47 14.24 4.27
C HIS A 50 2.11 13.91 4.89
N MET A 51 1.15 13.45 4.08
CA MET A 51 -0.18 12.99 4.51
C MET A 51 -0.58 11.72 3.73
N PRO A 52 0.23 10.65 3.78
CA PRO A 52 -0.02 9.45 2.98
C PRO A 52 -1.33 8.76 3.40
N PRO A 53 -1.95 7.93 2.52
CA PRO A 53 -3.19 7.22 2.83
C PRO A 53 -2.92 5.99 3.73
N THR A 54 -2.42 6.23 4.94
CA THR A 54 -2.03 5.21 5.93
C THR A 54 -3.00 5.10 7.11
N THR A 55 -4.14 5.78 7.06
CA THR A 55 -5.23 5.64 8.02
C THR A 55 -6.37 4.89 7.36
N PHE A 56 -6.95 3.91 8.06
CA PHE A 56 -8.08 3.14 7.55
C PHE A 56 -9.36 3.55 8.27
N GLY A 57 -10.42 3.77 7.50
CA GLY A 57 -11.77 4.07 8.01
C GLY A 57 -12.76 4.07 6.86
N GLN A 58 -14.03 3.85 7.16
CA GLN A 58 -15.08 3.75 6.14
C GLN A 58 -14.73 2.77 5.01
N MET A 59 -14.16 1.63 5.35
CA MET A 59 -13.76 0.57 4.43
C MET A 59 -12.70 1.00 3.37
N ARG A 60 -11.93 2.04 3.61
CA ARG A 60 -10.90 2.55 2.67
C ARG A 60 -9.68 3.12 3.37
N GLY A 61 -8.57 3.22 2.63
CA GLY A 61 -7.41 3.99 3.04
C GLY A 61 -7.70 5.48 2.91
N ASN A 62 -7.49 6.23 3.98
CA ASN A 62 -7.69 7.67 4.04
C ASN A 62 -6.35 8.36 4.29
N ARG A 63 -6.25 9.63 3.89
CA ARG A 63 -5.08 10.44 4.20
C ARG A 63 -4.89 10.59 5.70
N ASN A 64 -3.67 10.38 6.12
CA ASN A 64 -3.28 10.70 7.49
C ASN A 64 -3.36 12.24 7.68
N HIS A 65 -3.99 12.68 8.76
CA HIS A 65 -4.08 14.09 9.10
C HIS A 65 -2.89 14.61 9.93
N PHE A 66 -2.00 13.72 10.36
CA PHE A 66 -0.71 14.13 10.88
C PHE A 66 0.21 14.49 9.71
N ILE A 67 0.61 15.76 9.63
CA ILE A 67 1.61 16.23 8.67
C ILE A 67 2.97 15.82 9.20
N GLU A 68 3.62 14.88 8.56
CA GLU A 68 4.92 14.37 8.99
C GLU A 68 5.79 13.99 7.80
N SER A 69 7.10 13.96 7.98
CA SER A 69 8.01 13.44 6.97
C SER A 69 8.06 11.92 7.00
N PRO A 70 8.22 11.24 5.86
CA PRO A 70 8.46 9.81 5.81
C PRO A 70 9.64 9.43 6.71
N ASN A 71 9.46 8.40 7.55
CA ASN A 71 10.50 7.99 8.50
C ASN A 71 10.51 6.46 8.63
N PRO A 72 11.53 5.76 8.09
CA PRO A 72 11.64 4.31 8.18
C PRO A 72 11.69 3.77 9.61
N ALA A 73 12.41 4.44 10.53
CA ALA A 73 12.47 4.01 11.93
C ALA A 73 11.10 4.06 12.61
N LYS A 74 10.30 5.09 12.32
CA LYS A 74 8.93 5.19 12.83
C LYS A 74 8.03 4.11 12.24
N THR A 75 8.22 3.77 10.96
CA THR A 75 7.50 2.66 10.31
C THR A 75 7.75 1.35 11.05
N LEU A 76 9.00 1.02 11.34
CA LEU A 76 9.33 -0.22 12.06
C LEU A 76 8.80 -0.21 13.50
N ALA A 77 8.94 0.91 14.20
CA ALA A 77 8.50 1.02 15.60
C ALA A 77 6.97 0.94 15.76
N THR A 78 6.20 1.39 14.77
CA THR A 78 4.73 1.48 14.87
C THR A 78 3.98 0.48 13.99
N GLY A 79 4.66 -0.14 13.02
CA GLY A 79 4.03 -0.98 11.99
C GLY A 79 3.22 -0.21 10.95
N ARG A 80 3.13 1.14 11.04
CA ARG A 80 2.41 1.94 10.05
C ARG A 80 3.17 1.95 8.72
N PRO A 81 2.46 1.77 7.56
CA PRO A 81 3.10 1.79 6.26
C PRO A 81 3.91 3.07 6.02
N ASN A 82 5.09 2.96 5.41
CA ASN A 82 5.87 4.11 4.99
C ASN A 82 5.25 4.78 3.76
N ALA A 83 5.29 6.10 3.68
CA ALA A 83 4.77 6.86 2.55
C ALA A 83 5.36 6.40 1.19
N CYS A 84 6.63 6.05 1.15
CA CYS A 84 7.27 5.54 -0.06
C CYS A 84 6.63 4.20 -0.50
N ASN A 85 6.41 3.28 0.45
CA ASN A 85 5.94 1.93 0.15
C ASN A 85 4.42 1.81 -0.08
N VAL A 86 3.63 2.86 0.15
CA VAL A 86 2.22 2.88 -0.29
C VAL A 86 2.04 3.19 -1.77
N CYS A 87 3.12 3.65 -2.44
CA CYS A 87 3.19 3.82 -3.90
C CYS A 87 4.18 2.84 -4.55
N HIS A 88 5.40 2.75 -4.03
CA HIS A 88 6.42 1.81 -4.49
C HIS A 88 6.19 0.45 -3.83
N LEU A 89 5.12 -0.21 -4.24
CA LEU A 89 4.61 -1.43 -3.64
C LEU A 89 5.54 -2.63 -3.82
N ASP A 90 6.39 -2.60 -4.83
CA ASP A 90 7.37 -3.61 -5.18
C ASP A 90 8.71 -3.46 -4.43
N ARG A 91 8.87 -2.39 -3.63
CA ARG A 91 10.15 -2.05 -2.99
C ARG A 91 10.23 -2.53 -1.54
N THR A 92 11.45 -2.92 -1.16
CA THR A 92 11.78 -3.35 0.20
C THR A 92 11.89 -2.14 1.15
N MET A 93 11.89 -2.39 2.46
CA MET A 93 12.22 -1.35 3.43
C MET A 93 13.68 -0.90 3.30
N ALA A 94 14.59 -1.80 2.92
CA ALA A 94 16.00 -1.44 2.66
C ALA A 94 16.11 -0.38 1.57
N TRP A 95 15.38 -0.55 0.46
CA TRP A 95 15.33 0.47 -0.59
C TRP A 95 14.85 1.82 -0.04
N THR A 96 13.80 1.83 0.77
CA THR A 96 13.28 3.07 1.37
C THR A 96 14.33 3.74 2.25
N VAL A 97 15.03 2.98 3.09
CA VAL A 97 16.12 3.50 3.95
C VAL A 97 17.26 4.10 3.10
N GLU A 98 17.65 3.44 2.03
CA GLU A 98 18.68 3.91 1.12
C GLU A 98 18.29 5.23 0.42
N GLN A 99 17.07 5.31 -0.12
CA GLN A 99 16.60 6.55 -0.77
C GLN A 99 16.51 7.71 0.23
N MET A 100 15.91 7.47 1.40
CA MET A 100 15.81 8.51 2.45
C MET A 100 17.17 8.96 2.95
N ASN A 101 18.16 8.07 3.05
CA ASN A 101 19.52 8.44 3.40
C ASN A 101 20.19 9.24 2.28
N ALA A 102 20.06 8.79 1.03
CA ALA A 102 20.71 9.45 -0.12
C ALA A 102 20.16 10.86 -0.39
N TRP A 103 18.84 11.04 -0.23
CA TRP A 103 18.18 12.31 -0.58
C TRP A 103 18.13 13.30 0.58
N TYR A 104 17.94 12.81 1.80
CA TYR A 104 17.67 13.68 2.96
C TYR A 104 18.62 13.46 4.14
N GLY A 105 19.63 12.59 3.99
CA GLY A 105 20.60 12.30 5.05
C GLY A 105 19.99 11.61 6.28
N THR A 106 18.82 10.96 6.15
CA THR A 106 18.22 10.25 7.28
C THR A 106 19.12 9.11 7.74
N PRO A 107 19.24 8.85 9.05
CA PRO A 107 20.07 7.75 9.55
C PRO A 107 19.67 6.40 8.95
N LYS A 108 20.65 5.60 8.60
CA LYS A 108 20.44 4.17 8.30
C LYS A 108 20.05 3.44 9.58
N ILE A 109 19.13 2.50 9.45
CA ILE A 109 18.60 1.70 10.57
C ILE A 109 18.87 0.23 10.30
N GLU A 110 18.92 -0.56 11.37
CA GLU A 110 19.00 -2.01 11.26
C GLU A 110 17.67 -2.58 10.79
N LEU A 111 17.76 -3.53 9.87
CA LEU A 111 16.62 -4.23 9.27
C LEU A 111 16.82 -5.73 9.46
N ASP A 112 15.73 -6.47 9.66
CA ASP A 112 15.76 -7.91 9.59
C ASP A 112 15.93 -8.42 8.14
N GLU A 113 16.06 -9.71 7.96
CA GLU A 113 16.26 -10.29 6.63
C GLU A 113 15.04 -10.12 5.73
N ASP A 114 13.82 -10.31 6.27
CA ASP A 114 12.58 -10.11 5.52
C ASP A 114 12.48 -8.65 5.03
N GLU A 115 12.77 -7.67 5.89
CA GLU A 115 12.72 -6.23 5.59
C GLU A 115 13.75 -5.80 4.53
N ARG A 116 14.88 -6.52 4.47
CA ARG A 116 15.90 -6.29 3.44
C ARG A 116 15.53 -6.90 2.10
N GLN A 117 14.91 -8.06 2.08
CA GLN A 117 14.76 -8.87 0.88
C GLN A 117 13.36 -8.84 0.28
N VAL A 118 12.33 -8.67 1.10
CA VAL A 118 10.93 -8.73 0.65
C VAL A 118 10.32 -7.33 0.62
N SER A 119 9.46 -7.09 -0.36
CA SER A 119 8.68 -5.86 -0.45
C SER A 119 7.97 -5.57 0.86
N ALA A 120 8.06 -4.31 1.32
CA ALA A 120 7.39 -3.87 2.54
C ALA A 120 5.87 -4.09 2.45
N THR A 121 5.27 -3.89 1.28
CA THR A 121 3.85 -4.14 1.03
C THR A 121 3.53 -5.63 1.12
N VAL A 122 4.33 -6.50 0.49
CA VAL A 122 4.14 -7.97 0.54
C VAL A 122 4.24 -8.46 1.99
N LEU A 123 5.20 -7.95 2.77
CA LEU A 123 5.28 -8.29 4.20
C LEU A 123 4.02 -7.91 4.96
N GLN A 124 3.47 -6.72 4.73
CA GLN A 124 2.24 -6.28 5.37
C GLN A 124 1.03 -7.12 4.95
N LEU A 125 0.92 -7.51 3.67
CA LEU A 125 -0.16 -8.37 3.17
C LEU A 125 -0.13 -9.77 3.80
N LEU A 126 1.05 -10.33 4.01
CA LEU A 126 1.20 -11.72 4.44
C LEU A 126 1.29 -11.86 5.96
N LYS A 127 2.15 -11.08 6.64
CA LYS A 127 2.39 -11.21 8.10
C LYS A 127 1.81 -10.08 8.96
N GLY A 128 1.35 -8.98 8.37
CA GLY A 128 0.81 -7.83 9.09
C GLY A 128 -0.48 -8.11 9.87
N ASP A 129 -0.85 -7.20 10.75
CA ASP A 129 -2.15 -7.20 11.41
C ASP A 129 -3.29 -6.88 10.42
N ALA A 130 -4.55 -6.97 10.86
CA ALA A 130 -5.70 -6.76 9.98
C ALA A 130 -5.74 -5.35 9.39
N LEU A 131 -5.29 -4.33 10.13
CA LEU A 131 -5.26 -2.94 9.68
C LEU A 131 -4.17 -2.74 8.61
N GLN A 132 -2.97 -3.28 8.85
CA GLN A 132 -1.87 -3.25 7.88
C GLN A 132 -2.27 -3.94 6.58
N ARG A 133 -2.89 -5.14 6.66
CA ARG A 133 -3.39 -5.87 5.50
C ARG A 133 -4.47 -5.11 4.73
N ALA A 134 -5.39 -4.44 5.44
CA ALA A 134 -6.45 -3.64 4.81
C ALA A 134 -5.88 -2.41 4.08
N ILE A 135 -4.91 -1.69 4.68
CA ILE A 135 -4.24 -0.54 4.06
C ILE A 135 -3.42 -1.00 2.85
N ALA A 136 -2.60 -2.04 3.01
CA ALA A 136 -1.80 -2.59 1.92
C ALA A 136 -2.68 -3.07 0.76
N SER A 137 -3.81 -3.76 1.05
CA SER A 137 -4.78 -4.14 0.02
C SER A 137 -5.37 -2.93 -0.70
N ALA A 138 -5.66 -1.85 0.02
CA ALA A 138 -6.17 -0.61 -0.58
C ALA A 138 -5.12 0.04 -1.50
N SER A 139 -3.85 0.01 -1.10
CA SER A 139 -2.74 0.56 -1.89
C SER A 139 -2.55 -0.20 -3.22
N LEU A 140 -2.76 -1.53 -3.24
CA LEU A 140 -2.72 -2.32 -4.46
C LEU A 140 -3.76 -1.91 -5.52
N GLY A 141 -4.87 -1.29 -5.10
CA GLY A 141 -5.91 -0.76 -6.00
C GLY A 141 -5.77 0.73 -6.30
N TRP A 142 -4.75 1.40 -5.79
CA TRP A 142 -4.57 2.83 -5.97
C TRP A 142 -3.81 3.13 -7.27
N ALA A 143 -4.42 3.91 -8.18
CA ALA A 143 -3.85 4.16 -9.51
C ALA A 143 -2.40 4.70 -9.50
N PRO A 144 -2.02 5.69 -8.65
CA PRO A 144 -0.62 6.13 -8.56
C PRO A 144 0.36 5.04 -8.14
N ALA A 145 -0.07 4.11 -7.29
CA ALA A 145 0.76 2.99 -6.86
C ALA A 145 0.91 1.93 -7.97
N GLN A 146 -0.16 1.68 -8.72
CA GLN A 146 -0.13 0.80 -9.89
C GLN A 146 0.75 1.37 -11.02
N GLU A 147 0.72 2.70 -11.22
CA GLU A 147 1.61 3.39 -12.16
C GLU A 147 3.09 3.24 -11.75
N ALA A 148 3.39 3.35 -10.46
CA ALA A 148 4.76 3.29 -9.95
C ALA A 148 5.36 1.87 -9.89
N SER A 149 4.52 0.84 -9.64
CA SER A 149 4.98 -0.52 -9.31
C SER A 149 4.60 -1.57 -10.37
N GLY A 150 3.82 -1.19 -11.40
CA GLY A 150 3.21 -2.16 -12.32
C GLY A 150 2.04 -2.92 -11.68
N THR A 151 1.31 -3.69 -12.48
CA THR A 151 0.09 -4.39 -12.05
C THR A 151 0.13 -5.90 -12.24
N ASP A 152 1.07 -6.42 -12.99
CA ASP A 152 1.16 -7.81 -13.44
C ASP A 152 1.43 -8.81 -12.30
N TRP A 153 1.98 -8.36 -11.19
CA TRP A 153 2.29 -9.14 -10.01
C TRP A 153 1.25 -9.08 -8.88
N ILE A 154 0.27 -8.15 -8.97
CA ILE A 154 -0.63 -7.81 -7.85
C ILE A 154 -1.71 -8.87 -7.63
N ALA A 155 -2.30 -9.40 -8.71
CA ALA A 155 -3.48 -10.27 -8.63
C ALA A 155 -3.31 -11.47 -7.69
N PRO A 156 -2.21 -12.25 -7.70
CA PRO A 156 -2.08 -13.42 -6.84
C PRO A 156 -2.10 -13.07 -5.35
N TYR A 157 -1.54 -11.94 -4.93
CA TYR A 157 -1.60 -11.46 -3.55
C TYR A 157 -3.02 -11.11 -3.12
N LEU A 158 -3.80 -10.46 -4.00
CA LEU A 158 -5.21 -10.19 -3.74
C LEU A 158 -6.01 -11.51 -3.64
N GLY A 159 -5.68 -12.50 -4.45
CA GLY A 159 -6.23 -13.85 -4.36
C GLY A 159 -5.95 -14.51 -2.99
N VAL A 160 -4.73 -14.40 -2.46
CA VAL A 160 -4.40 -14.88 -1.11
C VAL A 160 -5.27 -14.20 -0.05
N LEU A 161 -5.49 -12.89 -0.16
CA LEU A 161 -6.27 -12.13 0.81
C LEU A 161 -7.79 -12.33 0.71
N MET A 162 -8.32 -12.91 -0.37
CA MET A 162 -9.72 -13.33 -0.44
C MET A 162 -10.07 -14.42 0.58
N ARG A 163 -9.08 -15.10 1.13
CA ARG A 163 -9.23 -16.08 2.21
C ARG A 163 -8.98 -15.51 3.61
N ASP A 164 -8.71 -14.20 3.73
CA ASP A 164 -8.42 -13.57 5.02
C ASP A 164 -9.57 -13.77 6.01
N SER A 165 -9.24 -13.88 7.30
CA SER A 165 -10.23 -13.98 8.38
C SER A 165 -11.11 -12.73 8.50
N TYR A 166 -10.57 -11.55 8.16
CA TYR A 166 -11.28 -10.27 8.25
C TYR A 166 -12.05 -9.95 6.97
N ALA A 167 -13.37 -9.73 7.10
CA ALA A 167 -14.23 -9.39 5.97
C ALA A 167 -13.80 -8.09 5.27
N VAL A 168 -13.30 -7.11 6.04
CA VAL A 168 -12.80 -5.84 5.52
C VAL A 168 -11.57 -6.03 4.63
N VAL A 169 -10.65 -6.91 5.01
CA VAL A 169 -9.46 -7.24 4.20
C VAL A 169 -9.91 -7.90 2.89
N ARG A 170 -10.83 -8.87 2.97
CA ARG A 170 -11.40 -9.54 1.78
C ARG A 170 -12.10 -8.56 0.85
N TYR A 171 -12.90 -7.64 1.41
CA TYR A 171 -13.55 -6.59 0.63
C TYR A 171 -12.54 -5.71 -0.09
N ARG A 172 -11.49 -5.25 0.62
CA ARG A 172 -10.46 -4.40 0.01
C ARG A 172 -9.67 -5.16 -1.06
N ALA A 173 -9.33 -6.42 -0.82
CA ALA A 173 -8.68 -7.26 -1.82
C ALA A 173 -9.55 -7.40 -3.08
N TYR A 174 -10.83 -7.66 -2.92
CA TYR A 174 -11.79 -7.74 -4.03
C TYR A 174 -11.92 -6.40 -4.77
N ALA A 175 -12.13 -5.31 -4.05
CA ALA A 175 -12.26 -3.98 -4.66
C ALA A 175 -11.00 -3.58 -5.45
N SER A 176 -9.80 -3.87 -4.91
CA SER A 176 -8.53 -3.61 -5.58
C SER A 176 -8.31 -4.53 -6.78
N LEU A 177 -8.71 -5.80 -6.70
CA LEU A 177 -8.63 -6.72 -7.84
C LEU A 177 -9.39 -6.19 -9.06
N ARG A 178 -10.56 -5.61 -8.84
CA ARG A 178 -11.40 -5.06 -9.93
C ARG A 178 -10.81 -3.81 -10.60
N THR A 179 -9.76 -3.22 -10.06
CA THR A 179 -9.01 -2.14 -10.73
C THR A 179 -7.97 -2.67 -11.71
N LEU A 180 -7.62 -3.97 -11.63
CA LEU A 180 -6.58 -4.56 -12.47
C LEU A 180 -7.11 -4.94 -13.86
N PRO A 181 -6.26 -4.84 -14.91
CA PRO A 181 -6.62 -5.29 -16.24
C PRO A 181 -7.06 -6.75 -16.24
N GLY A 182 -8.21 -7.01 -16.86
CA GLY A 182 -8.78 -8.36 -16.99
C GLY A 182 -9.64 -8.81 -15.80
N TYR A 183 -9.69 -8.07 -14.69
CA TYR A 183 -10.47 -8.44 -13.51
C TYR A 183 -11.67 -7.54 -13.21
N GLN A 184 -12.00 -6.58 -14.08
CA GLN A 184 -13.08 -5.60 -13.86
C GLN A 184 -14.45 -6.26 -13.62
N GLY A 185 -14.71 -7.38 -14.33
CA GLY A 185 -15.94 -8.18 -14.20
C GLY A 185 -15.85 -9.35 -13.23
N PHE A 186 -14.75 -9.44 -12.44
CA PHE A 186 -14.62 -10.53 -11.47
C PHE A 186 -15.67 -10.41 -10.36
N GLU A 187 -16.41 -11.49 -10.11
CA GLU A 187 -17.43 -11.54 -9.08
C GLU A 187 -16.95 -12.38 -7.89
N PHE A 188 -17.16 -11.85 -6.68
CA PHE A 188 -16.74 -12.48 -5.45
C PHE A 188 -17.58 -11.98 -4.28
N ASP A 189 -18.13 -12.89 -3.50
CA ASP A 189 -18.79 -12.58 -2.24
C ASP A 189 -17.76 -12.62 -1.08
N TYR A 190 -17.34 -11.45 -0.63
CA TYR A 190 -16.35 -11.32 0.43
C TYR A 190 -16.89 -11.70 1.82
N VAL A 191 -18.21 -11.85 1.99
CA VAL A 191 -18.85 -12.33 3.21
C VAL A 191 -19.34 -13.78 3.09
N GLY A 192 -19.27 -14.35 1.90
CA GLY A 192 -19.71 -15.70 1.59
C GLY A 192 -19.00 -16.81 2.37
N PRO A 193 -19.46 -18.05 2.22
CA PRO A 193 -18.88 -19.23 2.87
C PRO A 193 -17.40 -19.43 2.55
N VAL A 194 -16.66 -20.11 3.43
CA VAL A 194 -15.22 -20.39 3.26
C VAL A 194 -14.93 -21.07 1.93
N ALA A 195 -15.72 -22.10 1.56
CA ALA A 195 -15.51 -22.83 0.31
C ALA A 195 -15.61 -21.94 -0.94
N GLU A 196 -16.56 -20.99 -0.97
CA GLU A 196 -16.71 -20.05 -2.09
C GLU A 196 -15.56 -19.05 -2.14
N ARG A 197 -15.05 -18.63 -0.97
CA ARG A 197 -13.87 -17.75 -0.88
C ARG A 197 -12.60 -18.45 -1.38
N GLU A 198 -12.42 -19.72 -1.06
CA GLU A 198 -11.32 -20.55 -1.57
C GLU A 198 -11.42 -20.73 -3.08
N GLN A 199 -12.62 -21.00 -3.62
CA GLN A 199 -12.84 -21.07 -5.06
C GLN A 199 -12.55 -19.72 -5.74
N GLY A 200 -12.96 -18.59 -5.14
CA GLY A 200 -12.66 -17.25 -5.63
C GLY A 200 -11.16 -17.00 -5.71
N SER A 201 -10.43 -17.33 -4.64
CA SER A 201 -8.96 -17.26 -4.60
C SER A 201 -8.32 -18.10 -5.70
N ALA A 202 -8.75 -19.35 -5.86
CA ALA A 202 -8.22 -20.25 -6.88
C ALA A 202 -8.44 -19.72 -8.31
N ARG A 203 -9.63 -19.15 -8.59
CA ARG A 203 -9.93 -18.52 -9.89
C ARG A 203 -8.99 -17.36 -10.19
N VAL A 204 -8.65 -16.52 -9.21
CA VAL A 204 -7.68 -15.42 -9.40
C VAL A 204 -6.33 -15.96 -9.79
N LEU A 205 -5.84 -17.00 -9.09
CA LEU A 205 -4.54 -17.62 -9.39
C LEU A 205 -4.52 -18.29 -10.77
N GLN A 206 -5.61 -18.94 -11.18
CA GLN A 206 -5.72 -19.53 -12.51
C GLN A 206 -5.76 -18.51 -13.64
N GLN A 207 -6.37 -17.35 -13.39
CA GLN A 207 -6.48 -16.27 -14.37
C GLN A 207 -5.22 -15.43 -14.45
N TRP A 208 -4.38 -15.45 -13.42
CA TRP A 208 -3.16 -14.66 -13.38
C TRP A 208 -2.17 -15.11 -14.46
N LYS A 209 -1.77 -14.18 -15.29
CA LYS A 209 -0.65 -14.35 -16.22
C LYS A 209 0.61 -14.02 -15.45
N ARG A 210 1.50 -15.03 -15.30
CA ARG A 210 2.73 -14.90 -14.52
C ARG A 210 3.52 -13.65 -14.97
N SER A 211 3.97 -12.88 -14.00
CA SER A 211 4.92 -11.79 -14.20
C SER A 211 6.36 -12.33 -14.30
N ALA A 212 7.30 -11.47 -14.65
CA ALA A 212 8.72 -11.78 -14.55
C ALA A 212 9.11 -12.11 -13.09
N ALA A 213 10.10 -12.97 -12.92
CA ALA A 213 10.63 -13.32 -11.61
C ALA A 213 11.16 -12.06 -10.89
N ASN A 214 10.76 -11.91 -9.63
CA ASN A 214 11.19 -10.82 -8.75
C ASN A 214 11.26 -11.33 -7.32
N PRO A 215 12.46 -11.57 -6.78
CA PRO A 215 12.64 -12.09 -5.42
C PRO A 215 12.01 -11.20 -4.34
N ALA A 216 12.03 -9.87 -4.50
CA ALA A 216 11.40 -8.96 -3.55
C ALA A 216 9.87 -9.12 -3.50
N LEU A 217 9.29 -9.65 -4.56
CA LEU A 217 7.87 -9.98 -4.64
C LEU A 217 7.58 -11.46 -4.39
N LEU A 218 8.55 -12.25 -3.94
CA LEU A 218 8.45 -13.69 -3.77
C LEU A 218 7.88 -14.39 -5.02
N ILE A 219 8.33 -13.95 -6.18
CA ILE A 219 7.97 -14.51 -7.48
C ILE A 219 9.21 -15.10 -8.11
N GLY A 220 9.25 -16.42 -8.22
CA GLY A 220 10.27 -17.18 -8.89
C GLY A 220 9.92 -17.47 -10.36
N PRO A 221 10.80 -18.25 -11.05
CA PRO A 221 10.58 -18.63 -12.45
C PRO A 221 9.25 -19.41 -12.66
N ASP A 222 8.84 -20.19 -11.67
CA ASP A 222 7.66 -21.04 -11.74
C ASP A 222 6.39 -20.40 -11.15
N GLY A 223 6.44 -19.16 -10.70
CA GLY A 223 5.35 -18.41 -10.11
C GLY A 223 5.64 -18.00 -8.66
N LEU A 224 4.63 -18.00 -7.80
CA LEU A 224 4.81 -17.63 -6.39
C LEU A 224 5.71 -18.63 -5.65
N GLU A 225 6.65 -18.11 -4.86
CA GLU A 225 7.50 -18.87 -3.93
C GLU A 225 6.68 -19.31 -2.72
N GLN A 226 5.91 -20.41 -2.90
CA GLN A 226 4.87 -20.82 -1.96
C GLN A 226 5.43 -21.10 -0.55
N GLU A 227 6.59 -21.71 -0.42
CA GLU A 227 7.21 -22.00 0.88
C GLU A 227 7.51 -20.71 1.66
N LEU A 228 8.00 -19.68 0.99
CA LEU A 228 8.29 -18.38 1.61
C LEU A 228 6.99 -17.67 2.00
N ILE A 229 5.98 -17.74 1.15
CA ILE A 229 4.66 -17.18 1.43
C ILE A 229 4.03 -17.86 2.64
N ASP A 230 4.06 -19.20 2.70
CA ASP A 230 3.50 -19.96 3.83
C ASP A 230 4.24 -19.67 5.13
N ARG A 231 5.57 -19.52 5.08
CA ARG A 231 6.39 -19.08 6.23
C ARG A 231 5.92 -17.72 6.77
N LEU A 232 5.66 -16.75 5.89
CA LEU A 232 5.19 -15.42 6.29
C LEU A 232 3.74 -15.47 6.80
N LEU A 233 2.88 -16.24 6.14
CA LEU A 233 1.48 -16.43 6.58
C LEU A 233 1.40 -17.10 7.96
N ALA A 234 2.30 -18.03 8.28
CA ALA A 234 2.38 -18.64 9.60
C ALA A 234 2.75 -17.64 10.73
N ARG A 235 3.40 -16.54 10.37
CA ARG A 235 3.77 -15.43 11.28
C ARG A 235 2.76 -14.29 11.30
N ARG A 236 1.62 -14.44 10.63
CA ARG A 236 0.59 -13.40 10.52
C ARG A 236 0.06 -13.00 11.89
N ASP A 237 -0.04 -11.70 12.11
CA ASP A 237 -0.72 -11.17 13.29
C ASP A 237 -2.24 -11.25 13.10
N ASN A 238 -2.84 -12.26 13.71
CA ASN A 238 -4.28 -12.51 13.67
C ASN A 238 -4.99 -12.06 14.97
N ARG A 239 -4.37 -11.20 15.77
CA ARG A 239 -5.05 -10.61 16.94
C ARG A 239 -6.33 -9.90 16.49
N SER A 240 -7.39 -10.08 17.25
CA SER A 240 -8.65 -9.38 16.98
C SER A 240 -8.47 -7.88 17.13
N ILE A 241 -8.77 -7.13 16.08
CA ILE A 241 -8.82 -5.68 16.10
C ILE A 241 -10.29 -5.28 16.05
N ILE A 242 -10.73 -4.52 17.06
CA ILE A 242 -12.06 -3.89 17.03
C ILE A 242 -11.85 -2.52 16.36
N LEU A 243 -12.42 -2.37 15.18
CA LEU A 243 -12.53 -1.06 14.54
C LEU A 243 -13.71 -0.35 15.21
N LEU A 244 -13.41 0.62 16.06
CA LEU A 244 -14.42 1.54 16.56
C LEU A 244 -14.69 2.56 15.43
N GLU A 245 -15.83 2.47 14.80
CA GLU A 245 -16.33 3.47 13.85
C GLU A 245 -17.17 4.53 14.57
#